data_bace2f474dc9729e04f7be27f650b8d4
#
_entry.id   bace2f474dc9729e04f7be27f650b8d4
#
_cell.length_a   1.000
_cell.length_b   1.000
_cell.length_c   1.000
_cell.angle_alpha   90.00
_cell.angle_beta   90.00
_cell.angle_gamma   90.00
#
_symmetry.space_group_name_H-M   'P 1'
#
loop_
_entity.id
_entity.type
_entity.pdbx_description
1 polymer ?
#
loop_
_entity_poly.entity_id
_entity_poly.type
_entity_poly.pdbx_seq_one_letter_code
_entity_poly.pdbx_strand_id
1 'polypeptide(L)'
;MYGGITFLGWFHTVLGIAAILTGLFLLIKENFISIKSFLGRFYLVSTSITAGSSLFIYNSTGSFNIAHLLSVITILAILFAIILHKVNIFGLFNSYLKELALSSTVFFSMLPTTAEVLKRLPPQDPFVDSIDDPLVMKFYIAYVFIYGVFALFQIYIIKSGNYHE
;
A
#
# COMPACT_ATOMS: atom_id res chain seq x y z
N MET A 1 -3.59 -24.48 13.91
CA MET A 1 -3.56 -23.00 13.88
C MET A 1 -2.32 -22.56 14.67
N TYR A 2 -1.34 -22.00 14.02
CA TYR A 2 -0.19 -21.40 14.74
C TYR A 2 -0.59 -19.97 15.14
N GLY A 3 -0.62 -19.69 16.46
CA GLY A 3 -0.89 -18.33 16.99
C GLY A 3 -2.25 -17.71 16.65
N GLY A 4 -3.31 -18.51 16.44
CA GLY A 4 -4.66 -17.98 16.13
C GLY A 4 -4.83 -17.45 14.71
N ILE A 5 -3.80 -17.48 13.86
CA ILE A 5 -3.85 -16.98 12.49
C ILE A 5 -4.29 -18.11 11.54
N THR A 6 -5.24 -17.83 10.66
CA THR A 6 -5.69 -18.78 9.63
C THR A 6 -4.64 -18.94 8.53
N PHE A 7 -4.74 -20.01 7.72
CA PHE A 7 -3.90 -20.19 6.55
C PHE A 7 -3.98 -18.98 5.58
N LEU A 8 -5.19 -18.46 5.36
CA LEU A 8 -5.41 -17.26 4.57
C LEU A 8 -4.70 -16.04 5.15
N GLY A 9 -4.73 -15.88 6.49
CA GLY A 9 -4.02 -14.81 7.18
C GLY A 9 -2.51 -14.89 7.01
N TRP A 10 -1.92 -16.07 7.11
CA TRP A 10 -0.49 -16.26 6.84
C TRP A 10 -0.12 -15.98 5.39
N PHE A 11 -0.90 -16.50 4.44
CA PHE A 11 -0.71 -16.23 3.02
C PHE A 11 -0.75 -14.72 2.72
N HIS A 12 -1.79 -14.05 3.22
CA HIS A 12 -1.94 -12.59 3.13
C HIS A 12 -0.72 -11.85 3.69
N THR A 13 -0.27 -12.23 4.88
CA THR A 13 0.85 -11.55 5.56
C THR A 13 2.15 -11.70 4.79
N VAL A 14 2.51 -12.92 4.37
CA VAL A 14 3.77 -13.17 3.64
C VAL A 14 3.77 -12.44 2.30
N LEU A 15 2.66 -12.53 1.56
CA LEU A 15 2.54 -11.86 0.26
C LEU A 15 2.51 -10.33 0.43
N GLY A 16 1.85 -9.82 1.47
CA GLY A 16 1.80 -8.41 1.80
C GLY A 16 3.17 -7.82 2.16
N ILE A 17 3.96 -8.54 2.94
CA ILE A 17 5.35 -8.14 3.26
C ILE A 17 6.17 -8.07 1.97
N ALA A 18 6.10 -9.10 1.12
CA ALA A 18 6.81 -9.10 -0.16
C ALA A 18 6.39 -7.92 -1.06
N ALA A 19 5.08 -7.63 -1.11
CA ALA A 19 4.55 -6.49 -1.86
C ALA A 19 5.09 -5.16 -1.32
N ILE A 20 4.99 -4.91 0.00
CA ILE A 20 5.46 -3.66 0.61
C ILE A 20 6.95 -3.47 0.39
N LEU A 21 7.78 -4.49 0.62
CA LEU A 21 9.22 -4.41 0.40
C LEU A 21 9.56 -4.09 -1.05
N THR A 22 8.87 -4.74 -2.00
CA THR A 22 9.06 -4.47 -3.44
C THR A 22 8.60 -3.06 -3.81
N GLY A 23 7.45 -2.61 -3.30
CA GLY A 23 6.94 -1.27 -3.55
C GLY A 23 7.88 -0.18 -3.00
N LEU A 24 8.33 -0.31 -1.75
CA LEU A 24 9.31 0.60 -1.15
C LEU A 24 10.63 0.61 -1.92
N PHE A 25 11.15 -0.57 -2.31
CA PHE A 25 12.35 -0.67 -3.12
C PHE A 25 12.22 0.12 -4.43
N LEU A 26 11.11 -0.06 -5.15
CA LEU A 26 10.85 0.66 -6.41
C LEU A 26 10.73 2.17 -6.19
N LEU A 27 10.02 2.61 -5.16
CA LEU A 27 9.87 4.04 -4.88
C LEU A 27 11.20 4.69 -4.48
N ILE A 28 12.05 3.99 -3.71
CA ILE A 28 13.36 4.51 -3.28
C ILE A 28 14.38 4.48 -4.45
N LYS A 29 14.38 3.43 -5.26
CA LYS A 29 15.39 3.20 -6.31
C LYS A 29 15.03 3.90 -7.61
N GLU A 30 13.75 3.80 -8.00
CA GLU A 30 13.26 4.22 -9.32
C GLU A 30 12.38 5.48 -9.24
N ASN A 31 12.01 5.93 -8.04
CA ASN A 31 11.04 6.99 -7.75
C ASN A 31 9.59 6.70 -8.22
N PHE A 32 9.38 5.68 -9.01
CA PHE A 32 8.11 5.30 -9.63
C PHE A 32 7.92 3.78 -9.67
N ILE A 33 6.66 3.35 -9.79
CA ILE A 33 6.30 1.94 -9.95
C ILE A 33 5.95 1.69 -11.42
N SER A 34 6.91 1.26 -12.22
CA SER A 34 6.66 1.00 -13.64
C SER A 34 5.83 -0.27 -13.86
N ILE A 35 4.67 -0.12 -14.48
CA ILE A 35 3.78 -1.24 -14.87
C ILE A 35 4.47 -2.17 -15.90
N LYS A 36 5.46 -1.68 -16.64
CA LYS A 36 6.19 -2.44 -17.66
C LYS A 36 7.29 -3.32 -17.08
N SER A 37 7.87 -2.95 -15.93
CA SER A 37 8.95 -3.70 -15.30
C SER A 37 8.47 -5.00 -14.65
N PHE A 38 9.37 -5.99 -14.54
CA PHE A 38 9.06 -7.24 -13.84
C PHE A 38 8.69 -6.99 -12.38
N LEU A 39 9.49 -6.19 -11.65
CA LEU A 39 9.26 -5.88 -10.26
C LEU A 39 7.98 -5.06 -10.04
N GLY A 40 7.69 -4.12 -10.94
CA GLY A 40 6.44 -3.37 -10.87
C GLY A 40 5.21 -4.26 -11.06
N ARG A 41 5.25 -5.17 -12.03
CA ARG A 41 4.17 -6.18 -12.21
C ARG A 41 4.05 -7.12 -11.03
N PHE A 42 5.17 -7.59 -10.48
CA PHE A 42 5.17 -8.40 -9.27
C PHE A 42 4.53 -7.66 -8.10
N TYR A 43 4.91 -6.38 -7.89
CA TYR A 43 4.30 -5.52 -6.88
C TYR A 43 2.78 -5.41 -7.07
N LEU A 44 2.31 -5.06 -8.27
CA LEU A 44 0.89 -4.87 -8.55
C LEU A 44 0.07 -6.14 -8.34
N VAL A 45 0.57 -7.29 -8.81
CA VAL A 45 -0.10 -8.58 -8.65
C VAL A 45 -0.16 -8.97 -7.18
N SER A 46 0.97 -8.93 -6.48
CA SER A 46 1.02 -9.30 -5.05
C SER A 46 0.18 -8.35 -4.19
N THR A 47 0.21 -7.04 -4.45
CA THR A 47 -0.65 -6.07 -3.75
C THR A 47 -2.14 -6.32 -4.03
N SER A 48 -2.52 -6.60 -5.28
CA SER A 48 -3.91 -6.90 -5.64
C SER A 48 -4.41 -8.17 -4.95
N ILE A 49 -3.60 -9.23 -4.92
CA ILE A 49 -3.95 -10.48 -4.23
C ILE A 49 -4.03 -10.26 -2.72
N THR A 50 -3.08 -9.52 -2.15
CA THR A 50 -3.08 -9.19 -0.72
C THR A 50 -4.31 -8.37 -0.35
N ALA A 51 -4.60 -7.30 -1.08
CA ALA A 51 -5.80 -6.49 -0.85
C ALA A 51 -7.09 -7.30 -1.07
N GLY A 52 -7.16 -8.14 -2.10
CA GLY A 52 -8.30 -9.03 -2.34
C GLY A 52 -8.50 -10.05 -1.23
N SER A 53 -7.42 -10.70 -0.75
CA SER A 53 -7.51 -11.67 0.34
C SER A 53 -7.91 -11.05 1.68
N SER A 54 -7.54 -9.79 1.94
CA SER A 54 -7.93 -9.10 3.18
C SER A 54 -9.44 -8.94 3.31
N LEU A 55 -10.16 -8.80 2.20
CA LEU A 55 -11.63 -8.67 2.19
C LEU A 55 -12.35 -9.91 2.73
N PHE A 56 -11.65 -11.04 2.85
CA PHE A 56 -12.17 -12.28 3.43
C PHE A 56 -11.66 -12.55 4.85
N ILE A 57 -10.86 -11.65 5.44
CA ILE A 57 -10.28 -11.82 6.78
C ILE A 57 -11.11 -11.04 7.80
N TYR A 58 -12.14 -11.67 8.35
CA TYR A 58 -13.03 -11.08 9.36
C TYR A 58 -12.69 -11.46 10.81
N ASN A 59 -11.68 -12.34 11.02
CA ASN A 59 -11.43 -12.95 12.33
C ASN A 59 -11.03 -11.95 13.44
N SER A 60 -10.53 -10.76 13.09
CA SER A 60 -10.10 -9.77 14.08
C SER A 60 -11.22 -8.86 14.59
N THR A 61 -12.28 -8.65 13.77
CA THR A 61 -13.34 -7.67 14.10
C THR A 61 -14.75 -8.20 13.92
N GLY A 62 -14.91 -9.36 13.25
CA GLY A 62 -16.22 -9.94 12.95
C GLY A 62 -17.07 -9.17 11.93
N SER A 63 -16.61 -8.01 11.46
CA SER A 63 -17.34 -7.13 10.56
C SER A 63 -16.40 -6.36 9.61
N PHE A 64 -17.00 -5.71 8.60
CA PHE A 64 -16.29 -4.80 7.71
C PHE A 64 -15.72 -3.62 8.51
N ASN A 65 -14.45 -3.30 8.30
CA ASN A 65 -13.72 -2.28 9.05
C ASN A 65 -12.83 -1.42 8.13
N ILE A 66 -12.07 -0.50 8.73
CA ILE A 66 -11.21 0.44 8.01
C ILE A 66 -10.13 -0.27 7.16
N ALA A 67 -9.63 -1.43 7.58
CA ALA A 67 -8.65 -2.18 6.78
C ALA A 67 -9.27 -2.75 5.50
N HIS A 68 -10.53 -3.21 5.54
CA HIS A 68 -11.28 -3.61 4.34
C HIS A 68 -11.50 -2.42 3.41
N LEU A 69 -11.86 -1.25 3.96
CA LEU A 69 -12.01 -0.02 3.17
C LEU A 69 -10.70 0.36 2.46
N LEU A 70 -9.58 0.33 3.16
CA LEU A 70 -8.26 0.60 2.57
C LEU A 70 -7.91 -0.40 1.48
N SER A 71 -8.30 -1.66 1.62
CA SER A 71 -8.09 -2.69 0.59
C SER A 71 -8.92 -2.41 -0.67
N VAL A 72 -10.16 -2.00 -0.51
CA VAL A 72 -11.00 -1.57 -1.66
C VAL A 72 -10.37 -0.38 -2.37
N ILE A 73 -9.96 0.65 -1.61
CA ILE A 73 -9.31 1.86 -2.15
C ILE A 73 -8.00 1.48 -2.88
N THR A 74 -7.20 0.57 -2.32
CA THR A 74 -5.97 0.09 -2.94
C THR A 74 -6.24 -0.60 -4.28
N ILE A 75 -7.24 -1.48 -4.36
CA ILE A 75 -7.63 -2.14 -5.61
C ILE A 75 -8.10 -1.10 -6.63
N LEU A 76 -8.94 -0.16 -6.23
CA LEU A 76 -9.42 0.91 -7.11
C LEU A 76 -8.28 1.79 -7.61
N ALA A 77 -7.30 2.13 -6.77
CA ALA A 77 -6.13 2.90 -7.17
C ALA A 77 -5.27 2.14 -8.21
N ILE A 78 -5.07 0.82 -8.04
CA ILE A 78 -4.36 -0.01 -9.03
C ILE A 78 -5.13 -0.03 -10.35
N LEU A 79 -6.44 -0.29 -10.33
CA LEU A 79 -7.27 -0.33 -11.53
C LEU A 79 -7.26 1.02 -12.24
N PHE A 80 -7.39 2.11 -11.50
CA PHE A 80 -7.32 3.47 -12.04
C PHE A 80 -5.97 3.72 -12.73
N ALA A 81 -4.87 3.37 -12.08
CA ALA A 81 -3.53 3.53 -12.68
C ALA A 81 -3.34 2.68 -13.95
N ILE A 82 -3.87 1.43 -13.98
CA ILE A 82 -3.83 0.58 -15.16
C ILE A 82 -4.65 1.19 -16.32
N ILE A 83 -5.80 1.77 -16.02
CA ILE A 83 -6.62 2.46 -17.02
C ILE A 83 -5.85 3.67 -17.57
N LEU A 84 -5.27 4.49 -16.72
CA LEU A 84 -4.49 5.66 -17.13
C LEU A 84 -3.21 5.26 -17.91
N HIS A 85 -2.66 4.08 -17.65
CA HIS A 85 -1.53 3.55 -18.44
C HIS A 85 -1.94 3.20 -19.88
N LYS A 86 -3.18 2.71 -20.07
CA LYS A 86 -3.69 2.27 -21.38
C LYS A 86 -4.34 3.41 -22.18
N VAL A 87 -4.96 4.35 -21.49
CA VAL A 87 -5.78 5.40 -22.10
C VAL A 87 -5.40 6.76 -21.54
N ASN A 88 -5.10 7.71 -22.40
CA ASN A 88 -4.80 9.09 -22.00
C ASN A 88 -6.08 9.90 -21.83
N ILE A 89 -6.78 9.69 -20.69
CA ILE A 89 -8.08 10.32 -20.40
C ILE A 89 -7.89 11.80 -19.99
N PHE A 90 -6.83 12.08 -19.23
CA PHE A 90 -6.61 13.39 -18.60
C PHE A 90 -5.49 14.22 -19.26
N GLY A 91 -5.04 13.85 -20.47
CA GLY A 91 -4.01 14.59 -21.19
C GLY A 91 -2.72 14.76 -20.37
N LEU A 92 -2.31 16.00 -20.16
CA LEU A 92 -1.09 16.34 -19.42
C LEU A 92 -1.08 15.83 -17.96
N PHE A 93 -2.25 15.66 -17.34
CA PHE A 93 -2.37 15.19 -15.97
C PHE A 93 -2.31 13.67 -15.84
N ASN A 94 -2.34 12.94 -16.96
CA ASN A 94 -2.45 11.49 -16.96
C ASN A 94 -1.30 10.80 -16.21
N SER A 95 -0.06 11.20 -16.48
CA SER A 95 1.13 10.65 -15.81
C SER A 95 1.14 10.97 -14.31
N TYR A 96 0.79 12.20 -13.94
CA TYR A 96 0.71 12.59 -12.52
C TYR A 96 -0.28 11.72 -11.75
N LEU A 97 -1.50 11.59 -12.26
CA LEU A 97 -2.54 10.80 -11.60
C LEU A 97 -2.19 9.31 -11.52
N LYS A 98 -1.59 8.76 -12.59
CA LYS A 98 -1.14 7.38 -12.63
C LYS A 98 -0.09 7.10 -11.56
N GLU A 99 0.98 7.89 -11.51
CA GLU A 99 2.09 7.66 -10.59
C GLU A 99 1.70 7.91 -9.12
N LEU A 100 0.89 8.95 -8.87
CA LEU A 100 0.35 9.20 -7.53
C LEU A 100 -0.58 8.07 -7.08
N ALA A 101 -1.42 7.54 -7.96
CA ALA A 101 -2.26 6.39 -7.64
C ALA A 101 -1.43 5.15 -7.31
N LEU A 102 -0.35 4.86 -8.06
CA LEU A 102 0.52 3.72 -7.79
C LEU A 102 1.29 3.88 -6.47
N SER A 103 1.91 5.03 -6.24
CA SER A 103 2.66 5.27 -5.00
C SER A 103 1.76 5.30 -3.76
N SER A 104 0.51 5.79 -3.87
CA SER A 104 -0.45 5.77 -2.76
C SER A 104 -0.78 4.35 -2.28
N THR A 105 -0.71 3.34 -3.15
CA THR A 105 -1.00 1.95 -2.77
C THR A 105 0.01 1.39 -1.78
N VAL A 106 1.28 1.81 -1.85
CA VAL A 106 2.30 1.47 -0.84
C VAL A 106 1.93 2.09 0.50
N PHE A 107 1.59 3.39 0.49
CA PHE A 107 1.15 4.11 1.68
C PHE A 107 -0.08 3.45 2.32
N PHE A 108 -1.12 3.14 1.55
CA PHE A 108 -2.32 2.46 2.07
C PHE A 108 -2.02 1.10 2.68
N SER A 109 -1.07 0.35 2.13
CA SER A 109 -0.64 -0.95 2.66
C SER A 109 0.15 -0.83 3.97
N MET A 110 0.89 0.26 4.17
CA MET A 110 1.67 0.48 5.38
C MET A 110 0.79 0.77 6.61
N LEU A 111 -0.37 1.40 6.43
CA LEU A 111 -1.26 1.76 7.54
C LEU A 111 -1.72 0.52 8.33
N PRO A 112 -2.44 -0.45 7.74
CA PRO A 112 -2.88 -1.63 8.49
C PRO A 112 -1.70 -2.50 8.92
N THR A 113 -0.61 -2.56 8.14
CA THR A 113 0.58 -3.33 8.49
C THR A 113 1.21 -2.81 9.78
N THR A 114 1.37 -1.50 9.92
CA THR A 114 1.92 -0.90 11.15
C THR A 114 1.02 -1.17 12.36
N ALA A 115 -0.28 -1.01 12.22
CA ALA A 115 -1.21 -1.31 13.30
C ALA A 115 -1.11 -2.78 13.75
N GLU A 116 -1.09 -3.72 12.79
CA GLU A 116 -0.96 -5.15 13.10
C GLU A 116 0.40 -5.50 13.73
N VAL A 117 1.49 -4.89 13.28
CA VAL A 117 2.82 -5.09 13.86
C VAL A 117 2.86 -4.58 15.30
N LEU A 118 2.40 -3.37 15.56
CA LEU A 118 2.41 -2.78 16.90
C LEU A 118 1.50 -3.52 17.89
N LYS A 119 0.36 -4.06 17.42
CA LYS A 119 -0.57 -4.86 18.24
C LYS A 119 -0.13 -6.29 18.50
N ARG A 120 0.84 -6.81 17.78
CA ARG A 120 1.28 -8.22 17.88
C ARG A 120 2.69 -8.39 18.37
N LEU A 121 3.50 -7.35 18.33
CA LEU A 121 4.90 -7.43 18.71
C LEU A 121 5.24 -6.48 19.87
N PRO A 122 6.08 -6.93 20.83
CA PRO A 122 6.49 -8.32 21.08
C PRO A 122 5.30 -9.21 21.47
N PRO A 123 5.31 -10.54 21.21
CA PRO A 123 4.12 -11.38 21.43
C PRO A 123 3.61 -11.45 22.87
N GLN A 124 4.46 -11.18 23.86
CA GLN A 124 4.10 -11.24 25.29
C GLN A 124 3.73 -9.87 25.86
N ASP A 125 4.19 -8.78 25.22
CA ASP A 125 3.97 -7.40 25.67
C ASP A 125 3.91 -6.47 24.44
N PRO A 126 2.79 -6.47 23.70
CA PRO A 126 2.64 -5.67 22.50
C PRO A 126 2.82 -4.17 22.76
N PHE A 127 3.34 -3.44 21.77
CA PHE A 127 3.54 -1.99 21.89
C PHE A 127 2.23 -1.22 22.11
N VAL A 128 1.10 -1.74 21.62
CA VAL A 128 -0.22 -1.14 21.77
C VAL A 128 -1.31 -2.21 21.90
N ASP A 129 -2.37 -1.89 22.64
CA ASP A 129 -3.53 -2.78 22.81
C ASP A 129 -4.61 -2.54 21.74
N SER A 130 -4.66 -1.36 21.13
CA SER A 130 -5.71 -0.92 20.24
C SER A 130 -5.16 -0.16 19.03
N ILE A 131 -5.92 -0.15 17.93
CA ILE A 131 -5.63 0.69 16.75
C ILE A 131 -5.82 2.18 17.02
N ASP A 132 -6.58 2.53 18.06
CA ASP A 132 -6.83 3.91 18.48
C ASP A 132 -5.73 4.47 19.39
N ASP A 133 -4.69 3.68 19.65
CA ASP A 133 -3.57 4.11 20.47
C ASP A 133 -2.85 5.32 19.85
N PRO A 134 -2.47 6.33 20.68
CA PRO A 134 -1.74 7.51 20.22
C PRO A 134 -0.45 7.19 19.43
N LEU A 135 0.21 6.06 19.73
CA LEU A 135 1.41 5.64 18.99
C LEU A 135 1.06 5.27 17.55
N VAL A 136 -0.02 4.53 17.31
CA VAL A 136 -0.51 4.19 15.97
C VAL A 136 -0.83 5.46 15.19
N MET A 137 -1.52 6.40 15.82
CA MET A 137 -1.88 7.69 15.21
C MET A 137 -0.65 8.53 14.84
N LYS A 138 0.39 8.51 15.66
CA LYS A 138 1.67 9.18 15.31
C LYS A 138 2.30 8.60 14.04
N PHE A 139 2.30 7.27 13.89
CA PHE A 139 2.78 6.64 12.66
C PHE A 139 1.94 7.03 11.44
N TYR A 140 0.62 7.05 11.58
CA TYR A 140 -0.28 7.44 10.48
C TYR A 140 -0.03 8.88 10.03
N ILE A 141 0.10 9.81 10.97
CA ILE A 141 0.42 11.21 10.67
C ILE A 141 1.79 11.32 9.98
N ALA A 142 2.80 10.60 10.49
CA ALA A 142 4.13 10.57 9.88
C ALA A 142 4.07 10.05 8.44
N TYR A 143 3.32 8.99 8.17
CA TYR A 143 3.15 8.46 6.81
C TYR A 143 2.44 9.41 5.87
N VAL A 144 1.41 10.12 6.34
CA VAL A 144 0.74 11.16 5.54
C VAL A 144 1.73 12.26 5.15
N PHE A 145 2.54 12.71 6.11
CA PHE A 145 3.57 13.73 5.85
C PHE A 145 4.63 13.23 4.87
N ILE A 146 5.20 12.03 5.11
CA ILE A 146 6.22 11.42 4.24
C ILE A 146 5.66 11.22 2.84
N TYR A 147 4.44 10.68 2.71
CA TYR A 147 3.81 10.49 1.41
C TYR A 147 3.54 11.82 0.71
N GLY A 148 3.07 12.83 1.44
CA GLY A 148 2.84 14.18 0.89
C GLY A 148 4.10 14.79 0.30
N VAL A 149 5.23 14.72 1.03
CA VAL A 149 6.55 15.19 0.53
C VAL A 149 6.99 14.36 -0.69
N PHE A 150 6.83 13.05 -0.65
CA PHE A 150 7.20 12.17 -1.75
C PHE A 150 6.33 12.42 -3.00
N ALA A 151 5.03 12.64 -2.84
CA ALA A 151 4.12 12.98 -3.93
C ALA A 151 4.51 14.30 -4.62
N LEU A 152 4.87 15.33 -3.84
CA LEU A 152 5.39 16.60 -4.37
C LEU A 152 6.71 16.38 -5.14
N PHE A 153 7.58 15.52 -4.66
CA PHE A 153 8.81 15.15 -5.34
C PHE A 153 8.53 14.43 -6.68
N GLN A 154 7.59 13.48 -6.71
CA GLN A 154 7.16 12.83 -7.96
C GLN A 154 6.60 13.84 -8.96
N ILE A 155 5.73 14.75 -8.50
CA ILE A 155 5.19 15.84 -9.33
C ILE A 155 6.31 16.70 -9.93
N TYR A 156 7.33 17.03 -9.12
CA TYR A 156 8.49 17.79 -9.57
C TYR A 156 9.27 17.05 -10.68
N ILE A 157 9.55 15.74 -10.50
CA ILE A 157 10.26 14.93 -11.51
C ILE A 157 9.47 14.90 -12.83
N ILE A 158 8.16 14.66 -12.78
CA ILE A 158 7.32 14.61 -13.97
C ILE A 158 7.31 15.97 -14.67
N LYS A 159 7.18 17.07 -13.91
CA LYS A 159 7.16 18.43 -14.45
C LYS A 159 8.50 18.83 -15.08
N SER A 160 9.63 18.38 -14.53
CA SER A 160 10.97 18.69 -15.03
C SER A 160 11.36 17.96 -16.32
N GLY A 161 10.52 17.05 -16.82
CA GLY A 161 10.81 16.25 -18.01
C GLY A 161 11.78 15.08 -17.78
N ASN A 162 12.17 14.82 -16.53
CA ASN A 162 13.03 13.70 -16.15
C ASN A 162 12.28 12.39 -15.89
N TYR A 163 11.00 12.36 -16.23
CA TYR A 163 10.16 11.18 -16.10
C TYR A 163 10.30 10.31 -17.36
N HIS A 164 10.83 9.10 -17.19
CA HIS A 164 10.90 8.05 -18.20
C HIS A 164 10.08 6.84 -17.74
N GLU A 165 9.16 6.39 -18.59
CA GLU A 165 8.29 5.25 -18.33
C GLU A 165 8.86 3.94 -18.89
#